data_056318ac351e1fbb438f3d7abaae7826
#
_entry.id   056318ac351e1fbb438f3d7abaae7826
#
_cell.length_a   1.000
_cell.length_b   1.000
_cell.length_c   1.000
_cell.angle_alpha   90.00
_cell.angle_beta   90.00
_cell.angle_gamma   90.00
#
_symmetry.space_group_name_H-M   'P 1'
#
loop_
_entity.id
_entity.type
_entity.pdbx_description
1 polymer ?
#
loop_
_entity_poly.entity_id
_entity_poly.type
_entity_poly.pdbx_seq_one_letter_code
_entity_poly.pdbx_strand_id
1 'polypeptide(L)'
;MNPIEIYTDGACKGNPGPGGWGVLLKAAGTEKELFGGELVTTNNRMELLAVIRALEALKRPCQVTLYLDSQYVLKGITEWLPGWKAKGWRTAAKQPVKNVDLWQALDALVNQGGHKIDWRWVRGHNGDPGNERADGLANLGVAAALGRPA
;
A
#
# COMPACT_ATOMS: atom_id res chain seq x y z
N MET A 1 -10.52 -19.05 -7.54
CA MET A 1 -10.25 -17.71 -6.99
C MET A 1 -10.62 -16.64 -8.00
N ASN A 2 -11.17 -15.53 -7.51
CA ASN A 2 -11.54 -14.42 -8.37
C ASN A 2 -10.30 -13.59 -8.71
N PRO A 3 -10.02 -13.33 -10.01
CA PRO A 3 -8.91 -12.46 -10.39
C PRO A 3 -9.26 -10.99 -10.11
N ILE A 4 -8.35 -10.31 -9.44
CA ILE A 4 -8.50 -8.90 -9.10
C ILE A 4 -7.22 -8.16 -9.45
N GLU A 5 -7.37 -6.97 -10.05
CA GLU A 5 -6.26 -6.05 -10.25
C GLU A 5 -6.37 -4.93 -9.22
N ILE A 6 -5.25 -4.61 -8.58
CA ILE A 6 -5.19 -3.56 -7.56
C ILE A 6 -4.08 -2.58 -7.92
N TYR A 7 -4.38 -1.28 -7.83
CA TYR A 7 -3.38 -0.22 -7.96
C TYR A 7 -3.35 0.55 -6.65
N THR A 8 -2.16 0.80 -6.12
CA THR A 8 -1.98 1.50 -4.85
C THR A 8 -0.99 2.64 -5.00
N ASP A 9 -1.18 3.71 -4.24
CA ASP A 9 -0.24 4.82 -4.18
C ASP A 9 -0.34 5.54 -2.84
N GLY A 10 0.72 6.26 -2.49
CA GLY A 10 0.78 7.11 -1.31
C GLY A 10 1.33 8.47 -1.66
N ALA A 11 0.90 9.49 -0.92
CA ALA A 11 1.37 10.86 -1.09
C ALA A 11 1.58 11.50 0.28
N CYS A 12 2.54 12.42 0.36
CA CYS A 12 2.80 13.15 1.60
C CYS A 12 3.28 14.55 1.28
N LYS A 13 2.69 15.54 1.95
CA LYS A 13 3.07 16.95 1.79
C LYS A 13 4.08 17.32 2.88
N GLY A 14 5.37 17.31 2.53
CA GLY A 14 6.42 17.31 3.53
C GLY A 14 6.60 15.91 4.09
N ASN A 15 7.73 15.57 4.62
CA ASN A 15 8.01 14.20 5.04
C ASN A 15 8.82 14.24 6.35
N PRO A 16 8.17 14.32 7.54
CA PRO A 16 6.75 14.08 7.81
C PRO A 16 5.83 15.26 7.51
N GLY A 17 4.54 14.95 7.38
CA GLY A 17 3.50 15.93 7.15
C GLY A 17 2.18 15.26 6.84
N PRO A 18 1.16 16.03 6.38
CA PRO A 18 -0.11 15.41 5.99
C PRO A 18 0.06 14.54 4.77
N GLY A 19 -0.51 13.35 4.82
CA GLY A 19 -0.39 12.37 3.75
C GLY A 19 -1.69 11.66 3.47
N GLY A 20 -1.73 10.96 2.34
CA GLY A 20 -2.88 10.19 1.92
C GLY A 20 -2.48 8.92 1.19
N TRP A 21 -3.42 7.99 1.14
CA TRP A 21 -3.27 6.73 0.41
C TRP A 21 -4.45 6.55 -0.54
N GLY A 22 -4.20 5.89 -1.65
CA GLY A 22 -5.23 5.62 -2.64
C GLY A 22 -5.16 4.20 -3.16
N VAL A 23 -6.33 3.63 -3.46
CA VAL A 23 -6.48 2.26 -3.96
C VAL A 23 -7.53 2.23 -5.05
N LEU A 24 -7.21 1.59 -6.18
CA LEU A 24 -8.16 1.24 -7.21
C LEU A 24 -8.24 -0.27 -7.30
N LEU A 25 -9.44 -0.82 -7.10
CA LEU A 25 -9.70 -2.26 -7.21
C LEU A 25 -10.52 -2.50 -8.48
N LYS A 26 -10.07 -3.44 -9.33
CA LYS A 26 -10.78 -3.83 -10.54
C LYS A 26 -11.08 -5.32 -10.52
N ALA A 27 -12.33 -5.69 -10.65
CA ALA A 27 -12.77 -7.09 -10.67
C ALA A 27 -13.97 -7.26 -11.58
N ALA A 28 -13.86 -8.12 -12.59
CA ALA A 28 -14.99 -8.55 -13.44
C ALA A 28 -15.86 -7.37 -13.95
N GLY A 29 -15.21 -6.30 -14.43
CA GLY A 29 -15.91 -5.14 -14.96
C GLY A 29 -16.39 -4.14 -13.90
N THR A 30 -16.11 -4.41 -12.63
CA THR A 30 -16.45 -3.52 -11.52
C THR A 30 -15.20 -2.83 -10.99
N GLU A 31 -15.31 -1.55 -10.69
CA GLU A 31 -14.22 -0.80 -10.10
C GLU A 31 -14.64 -0.24 -8.74
N LYS A 32 -13.72 -0.26 -7.78
CA LYS A 32 -13.94 0.33 -6.47
C LYS A 32 -12.74 1.20 -6.11
N GLU A 33 -13.02 2.40 -5.63
CA GLU A 33 -11.99 3.35 -5.22
C GLU A 33 -12.02 3.53 -3.72
N LEU A 34 -10.84 3.54 -3.09
CA LEU A 34 -10.68 3.79 -1.67
C LEU A 34 -9.61 4.84 -1.47
N PHE A 35 -9.78 5.69 -0.49
CA PHE A 35 -8.73 6.63 -0.11
C PHE A 35 -8.91 7.05 1.35
N GLY A 36 -7.83 7.58 1.91
CA GLY A 36 -7.84 8.13 3.27
C GLY A 36 -6.53 8.85 3.53
N GLY A 37 -6.39 9.45 4.69
CA GLY A 37 -5.18 10.19 5.01
C GLY A 37 -4.94 10.36 6.49
N GLU A 38 -3.77 10.90 6.82
CA GLU A 38 -3.33 11.19 8.18
C GLU A 38 -2.66 12.57 8.21
N LEU A 39 -2.84 13.30 9.32
CA LEU A 39 -2.27 14.65 9.43
C LEU A 39 -0.76 14.67 9.58
N VAL A 40 -0.17 13.65 10.22
CA VAL A 40 1.27 13.56 10.40
C VAL A 40 1.70 12.14 10.06
N THR A 41 2.36 12.00 8.92
CA THR A 41 2.80 10.69 8.42
C THR A 41 3.99 10.88 7.50
N THR A 42 4.40 9.80 6.82
CA THR A 42 5.47 9.82 5.83
C THR A 42 5.00 9.19 4.54
N ASN A 43 5.72 9.46 3.44
CA ASN A 43 5.40 8.85 2.16
C ASN A 43 5.42 7.31 2.25
N ASN A 44 6.46 6.75 2.88
CA ASN A 44 6.58 5.30 3.00
C ASN A 44 5.43 4.68 3.79
N ARG A 45 4.98 5.34 4.87
CA ARG A 45 3.83 4.85 5.63
C ARG A 45 2.56 4.86 4.78
N MET A 46 2.36 5.89 3.97
CA MET A 46 1.18 5.97 3.11
C MET A 46 1.21 4.92 2.01
N GLU A 47 2.39 4.64 1.44
CA GLU A 47 2.56 3.56 0.46
C GLU A 47 2.22 2.19 1.07
N LEU A 48 2.72 1.91 2.27
CA LEU A 48 2.39 0.68 2.99
C LEU A 48 0.90 0.60 3.32
N LEU A 49 0.34 1.68 3.83
CA LEU A 49 -1.06 1.71 4.26
C LEU A 49 -2.01 1.50 3.08
N ALA A 50 -1.67 2.02 1.90
CA ALA A 50 -2.46 1.78 0.70
C ALA A 50 -2.59 0.28 0.41
N VAL A 51 -1.48 -0.46 0.46
CA VAL A 51 -1.50 -1.91 0.23
C VAL A 51 -2.30 -2.63 1.32
N ILE A 52 -2.12 -2.24 2.58
CA ILE A 52 -2.86 -2.82 3.70
C ILE A 52 -4.37 -2.61 3.51
N ARG A 53 -4.80 -1.40 3.21
CA ARG A 53 -6.23 -1.09 3.03
C ARG A 53 -6.81 -1.84 1.83
N ALA A 54 -6.02 -2.00 0.76
CA ALA A 54 -6.44 -2.76 -0.41
C ALA A 54 -6.72 -4.23 -0.04
N LEU A 55 -5.81 -4.86 0.67
CA LEU A 55 -5.96 -6.27 1.04
C LEU A 55 -7.06 -6.48 2.08
N GLU A 56 -7.22 -5.54 3.01
CA GLU A 56 -8.33 -5.58 3.99
C GLU A 56 -9.69 -5.51 3.33
N ALA A 57 -9.79 -4.88 2.17
CA ALA A 57 -11.06 -4.75 1.45
C ALA A 57 -11.51 -6.07 0.81
N LEU A 58 -10.63 -7.05 0.67
CA LEU A 58 -10.95 -8.34 0.07
C LEU A 58 -11.61 -9.23 1.10
N LYS A 59 -12.84 -9.68 0.82
CA LYS A 59 -13.66 -10.44 1.77
C LYS A 59 -13.46 -11.95 1.68
N ARG A 60 -12.70 -12.41 0.69
CA ARG A 60 -12.41 -13.84 0.45
C ARG A 60 -11.05 -13.98 -0.22
N PRO A 61 -10.45 -15.17 -0.20
CA PRO A 61 -9.19 -15.39 -0.92
C PRO A 61 -9.33 -15.06 -2.40
N CYS A 62 -8.39 -14.28 -2.92
CA CYS A 62 -8.41 -13.79 -4.30
C CYS A 62 -7.07 -14.05 -4.98
N GLN A 63 -7.10 -14.11 -6.29
CA GLN A 63 -5.89 -14.06 -7.11
C GLN A 63 -5.68 -12.59 -7.47
N VAL A 64 -4.61 -11.99 -6.93
CA VAL A 64 -4.38 -10.56 -7.01
C VAL A 64 -3.17 -10.24 -7.86
N THR A 65 -3.33 -9.33 -8.81
CA THR A 65 -2.19 -8.65 -9.44
C THR A 65 -2.16 -7.25 -8.85
N LEU A 66 -1.11 -6.94 -8.10
CA LEU A 66 -1.02 -5.68 -7.38
C LEU A 66 0.08 -4.82 -7.99
N TYR A 67 -0.31 -3.66 -8.52
CA TYR A 67 0.59 -2.70 -9.14
C TYR A 67 0.91 -1.57 -8.17
N LEU A 68 2.19 -1.29 -8.00
CA LEU A 68 2.66 -0.23 -7.10
C LEU A 68 3.92 0.41 -7.68
N ASP A 69 4.13 1.70 -7.37
CA ASP A 69 5.33 2.39 -7.80
C ASP A 69 6.38 2.50 -6.69
N SER A 70 6.06 2.08 -5.48
CA SER A 70 6.97 2.15 -4.34
C SER A 70 7.99 1.01 -4.36
N GLN A 71 9.25 1.34 -4.62
CA GLN A 71 10.36 0.39 -4.51
C GLN A 71 10.55 -0.06 -3.05
N TYR A 72 10.30 0.82 -2.11
CA TYR A 72 10.41 0.52 -0.68
C TYR A 72 9.46 -0.63 -0.29
N VAL A 73 8.20 -0.54 -0.68
CA VAL A 73 7.22 -1.59 -0.36
C VAL A 73 7.56 -2.88 -1.09
N LEU A 74 7.87 -2.79 -2.39
CA LEU A 74 8.18 -3.97 -3.18
C LEU A 74 9.39 -4.72 -2.64
N LYS A 75 10.47 -4.02 -2.34
CA LYS A 75 11.68 -4.65 -1.79
C LYS A 75 11.43 -5.21 -0.40
N GLY A 76 10.66 -4.52 0.43
CA GLY A 76 10.31 -5.03 1.74
C GLY A 76 9.60 -6.36 1.67
N ILE A 77 8.60 -6.47 0.81
CA ILE A 77 7.82 -7.70 0.65
C ILE A 77 8.66 -8.84 0.04
N THR A 78 9.48 -8.52 -0.97
CA THR A 78 10.18 -9.57 -1.72
C THR A 78 11.56 -9.93 -1.18
N GLU A 79 12.20 -9.00 -0.45
CA GLU A 79 13.59 -9.19 -0.04
C GLU A 79 13.81 -9.10 1.47
N TRP A 80 13.20 -8.12 2.16
CA TRP A 80 13.56 -7.81 3.55
C TRP A 80 12.74 -8.55 4.60
N LEU A 81 11.47 -8.81 4.30
CA LEU A 81 10.50 -9.33 5.28
C LEU A 81 10.94 -10.65 5.93
N PRO A 82 11.42 -11.66 5.18
CA PRO A 82 11.82 -12.92 5.80
C PRO A 82 12.95 -12.74 6.81
N GLY A 83 13.92 -11.89 6.51
CA GLY A 83 15.02 -11.61 7.43
C GLY A 83 14.55 -10.90 8.68
N TRP A 84 13.64 -9.93 8.56
CA TRP A 84 13.08 -9.25 9.72
C TRP A 84 12.32 -10.21 10.62
N LYS A 85 11.53 -11.10 10.05
CA LYS A 85 10.78 -12.10 10.82
C LYS A 85 11.73 -13.03 11.57
N ALA A 86 12.80 -13.48 10.92
CA ALA A 86 13.79 -14.36 11.53
C ALA A 86 14.54 -13.68 12.69
N LYS A 87 14.66 -12.34 12.66
CA LYS A 87 15.39 -11.56 13.67
C LYS A 87 14.47 -10.89 14.69
N GLY A 88 13.20 -11.30 14.76
CA GLY A 88 12.25 -10.74 15.72
C GLY A 88 11.89 -9.30 15.43
N TRP A 89 11.86 -8.89 14.16
CA TRP A 89 11.51 -7.55 13.71
C TRP A 89 12.50 -6.48 14.17
N ARG A 90 13.78 -6.85 14.21
CA ARG A 90 14.86 -5.94 14.56
C ARG A 90 15.89 -5.86 13.45
N THR A 91 16.51 -4.69 13.32
CA THR A 91 17.62 -4.50 12.38
C THR A 91 18.91 -5.16 12.90
N ALA A 92 19.95 -5.16 12.08
CA ALA A 92 21.27 -5.66 12.48
C ALA A 92 21.80 -4.90 13.72
N ALA A 93 21.43 -3.63 13.87
CA ALA A 93 21.81 -2.83 15.05
C ALA A 93 20.90 -3.06 16.25
N LYS A 94 20.03 -4.07 16.20
CA LYS A 94 19.08 -4.44 17.26
C LYS A 94 18.04 -3.37 17.57
N GLN A 95 17.80 -2.48 16.61
CA GLN A 95 16.73 -1.49 16.69
C GLN A 95 15.46 -2.03 16.04
N PRO A 96 14.26 -1.61 16.47
CA PRO A 96 13.03 -2.03 15.78
C PRO A 96 13.08 -1.65 14.32
N VAL A 97 12.53 -2.51 13.47
CA VAL A 97 12.38 -2.21 12.05
C VAL A 97 11.50 -0.96 11.90
N LYS A 98 11.92 -0.03 11.06
CA LYS A 98 11.14 1.19 10.80
C LYS A 98 9.78 0.84 10.22
N ASN A 99 8.73 1.49 10.71
CA ASN A 99 7.34 1.20 10.29
C ASN A 99 6.90 -0.23 10.60
N VAL A 100 7.45 -0.81 11.65
CA VAL A 100 7.22 -2.22 12.01
C VAL A 100 5.74 -2.54 12.19
N ASP A 101 4.96 -1.60 12.72
CA ASP A 101 3.52 -1.76 12.91
C ASP A 101 2.83 -2.07 11.58
N LEU A 102 3.16 -1.32 10.54
CA LEU A 102 2.57 -1.52 9.20
C LEU A 102 3.12 -2.76 8.52
N TRP A 103 4.43 -3.04 8.67
CA TRP A 103 5.02 -4.24 8.09
C TRP A 103 4.43 -5.51 8.69
N GLN A 104 4.18 -5.53 10.00
CA GLN A 104 3.55 -6.68 10.65
C GLN A 104 2.11 -6.86 10.19
N ALA A 105 1.36 -5.76 10.06
CA ALA A 105 -0.01 -5.81 9.56
C ALA A 105 -0.06 -6.35 8.12
N LEU A 106 0.86 -5.89 7.27
CA LEU A 106 0.94 -6.35 5.89
C LEU A 106 1.32 -7.83 5.82
N ASP A 107 2.30 -8.25 6.61
CA ASP A 107 2.71 -9.64 6.68
C ASP A 107 1.53 -10.57 7.04
N ALA A 108 0.74 -10.18 8.02
CA ALA A 108 -0.42 -10.96 8.43
C ALA A 108 -1.44 -11.08 7.28
N LEU A 109 -1.71 -10.00 6.57
CA LEU A 109 -2.65 -10.02 5.44
C LEU A 109 -2.15 -10.88 4.29
N VAL A 110 -0.86 -10.83 3.99
CA VAL A 110 -0.26 -11.60 2.91
C VAL A 110 -0.22 -13.09 3.25
N ASN A 111 0.16 -13.44 4.48
CA ASN A 111 0.39 -14.84 4.85
C ASN A 111 -0.84 -15.55 5.44
N GLN A 112 -1.82 -14.81 5.95
CA GLN A 112 -3.01 -15.38 6.57
C GLN A 112 -4.28 -15.18 5.76
N GLY A 113 -4.26 -14.27 4.79
CA GLY A 113 -5.43 -13.94 3.99
C GLY A 113 -5.79 -14.96 2.92
N GLY A 114 -4.89 -15.88 2.61
CA GLY A 114 -5.12 -16.89 1.59
C GLY A 114 -5.07 -16.38 0.15
N HIS A 115 -4.63 -15.14 -0.06
CA HIS A 115 -4.54 -14.56 -1.40
C HIS A 115 -3.28 -15.04 -2.11
N LYS A 116 -3.39 -15.20 -3.45
CA LYS A 116 -2.22 -15.35 -4.31
C LYS A 116 -1.94 -13.98 -4.92
N ILE A 117 -0.81 -13.39 -4.55
CA ILE A 117 -0.48 -12.01 -4.95
C ILE A 117 0.71 -12.01 -5.89
N ASP A 118 0.51 -11.43 -7.07
CA ASP A 118 1.59 -11.15 -8.03
C ASP A 118 1.92 -9.67 -7.89
N TRP A 119 3.11 -9.37 -7.37
CA TRP A 119 3.57 -8.01 -7.13
C TRP A 119 4.20 -7.45 -8.39
N ARG A 120 3.65 -6.35 -8.92
CA ARG A 120 4.12 -5.72 -10.15
C ARG A 120 4.54 -4.28 -9.90
N TRP A 121 5.78 -3.97 -10.20
CA TRP A 121 6.25 -2.59 -10.14
C TRP A 121 5.83 -1.85 -11.39
N VAL A 122 5.31 -0.62 -11.22
CA VAL A 122 5.05 0.30 -12.31
C VAL A 122 5.84 1.57 -12.05
N ARG A 123 6.32 2.19 -13.13
CA ARG A 123 7.03 3.46 -13.00
C ARG A 123 6.01 4.55 -12.72
N GLY A 124 6.17 5.26 -11.59
CA GLY A 124 5.29 6.35 -11.22
C GLY A 124 5.32 7.47 -12.25
N HIS A 125 4.17 8.10 -12.47
CA HIS A 125 4.00 9.24 -13.37
C HIS A 125 4.40 8.94 -14.83
N ASN A 126 4.24 7.70 -15.26
CA ASN A 126 4.61 7.26 -16.61
C ASN A 126 3.39 6.98 -17.49
N GLY A 127 2.26 7.62 -17.21
CA GLY A 127 1.06 7.51 -18.03
C GLY A 127 0.22 6.26 -17.84
N ASP A 128 0.54 5.41 -16.84
CA ASP A 128 -0.30 4.25 -16.54
C ASP A 128 -1.62 4.72 -15.92
N PRO A 129 -2.79 4.45 -16.55
CA PRO A 129 -4.06 4.98 -16.07
C PRO A 129 -4.42 4.52 -14.65
N GLY A 130 -4.15 3.27 -14.30
CA GLY A 130 -4.44 2.76 -12.96
C GLY A 130 -3.56 3.39 -11.90
N ASN A 131 -2.27 3.53 -12.18
CA ASN A 131 -1.33 4.19 -11.27
C ASN A 131 -1.70 5.67 -11.08
N GLU A 132 -2.08 6.36 -12.15
CA GLU A 132 -2.49 7.76 -12.06
C GLU A 132 -3.78 7.93 -11.26
N ARG A 133 -4.74 7.00 -11.39
CA ARG A 133 -5.96 7.05 -10.57
C ARG A 133 -5.64 6.83 -9.10
N ALA A 134 -4.76 5.89 -8.77
CA ALA A 134 -4.34 5.67 -7.39
C ALA A 134 -3.63 6.91 -6.84
N ASP A 135 -2.77 7.57 -7.64
CA ASP A 135 -2.13 8.82 -7.27
C ASP A 135 -3.16 9.92 -6.96
N GLY A 136 -4.14 10.08 -7.83
CA GLY A 136 -5.22 11.03 -7.61
C GLY A 136 -6.00 10.75 -6.34
N LEU A 137 -6.29 9.48 -6.06
CA LEU A 137 -6.97 9.08 -4.83
C LEU A 137 -6.11 9.36 -3.58
N ALA A 138 -4.80 9.14 -3.66
CA ALA A 138 -3.89 9.47 -2.57
C ALA A 138 -3.93 10.98 -2.26
N ASN A 139 -4.00 11.81 -3.30
CA ASN A 139 -4.11 13.26 -3.11
C ASN A 139 -5.47 13.66 -2.52
N LEU A 140 -6.54 12.97 -2.88
CA LEU A 140 -7.83 13.15 -2.19
C LEU A 140 -7.72 12.79 -0.71
N GLY A 141 -6.94 11.76 -0.39
CA GLY A 141 -6.65 11.38 0.99
C GLY A 141 -5.94 12.48 1.76
N VAL A 142 -4.98 13.16 1.14
CA VAL A 142 -4.32 14.32 1.76
C VAL A 142 -5.34 15.41 2.05
N ALA A 143 -6.19 15.74 1.08
CA ALA A 143 -7.23 16.75 1.26
C ALA A 143 -8.18 16.37 2.39
N ALA A 144 -8.59 15.12 2.47
CA ALA A 144 -9.47 14.63 3.53
C ALA A 144 -8.81 14.77 4.91
N ALA A 145 -7.52 14.44 5.03
CA ALA A 145 -6.78 14.60 6.28
C ALA A 145 -6.74 16.06 6.74
N LEU A 146 -6.67 16.99 5.79
CA LEU A 146 -6.65 18.42 6.06
C LEU A 146 -8.05 19.02 6.27
N GLY A 147 -9.11 18.21 6.17
CA GLY A 147 -10.49 18.68 6.28
C GLY A 147 -10.96 19.50 5.09
N ARG A 148 -10.34 19.34 3.93
CA ARG A 148 -10.70 20.05 2.71
C ARG A 148 -11.69 19.24 1.88
N PRO A 149 -12.60 19.90 1.13
CA PRO A 149 -13.45 19.18 0.17
C PRO A 149 -12.61 18.46 -0.87
N ALA A 150 -13.05 17.28 -1.21
CA ALA A 150 -12.39 16.49 -2.23
C ALA A 150 -12.62 17.07 -3.64
#